data_83ffbea57173db25b8b3c650edb2f3b8
#
_entry.id   83ffbea57173db25b8b3c650edb2f3b8
#
_cell.length_a   1.000
_cell.length_b   1.000
_cell.length_c   1.000
_cell.angle_alpha   90.00
_cell.angle_beta   90.00
_cell.angle_gamma   90.00
#
_symmetry.space_group_name_H-M   'P 1'
#
loop_
_entity.id
_entity.type
_entity.pdbx_description
1 polymer ?
#
loop_
_entity_poly.entity_id
_entity_poly.type
_entity_poly.pdbx_seq_one_letter_code
_entity_poly.pdbx_strand_id
1 'polypeptide(L)'
;MKALIFAAGRGERMRPLTDTTPKPLLEVRGKPLIVWHLKKLAAMGVREVVINTSWLAAKFPEALGDGSDFGLNIHYSVEGDIPLETGGGMLHALPLLGDEPFLLVNGDVFSDVDFARLPREPEGMAHLLMVDRPPEKSRGDFSIDGDGKLLDGGDNALTYAGIGVYRPQILGGWHDVIGDADGANDDPPRFPIAPILRAWMRM
;
A
#
# COMPACT_ATOMS: atom_id res chain seq x y z
N MET A 1 -11.15 -1.35 -11.94
CA MET A 1 -10.31 -1.00 -10.79
C MET A 1 -9.00 -1.76 -10.89
N LYS A 2 -7.87 -1.09 -10.81
CA LYS A 2 -6.52 -1.67 -10.68
C LYS A 2 -6.16 -1.89 -9.21
N ALA A 3 -5.04 -2.57 -8.92
CA ALA A 3 -4.51 -2.68 -7.58
C ALA A 3 -3.05 -2.24 -7.52
N LEU A 4 -2.64 -1.66 -6.38
CA LEU A 4 -1.26 -1.38 -6.01
C LEU A 4 -0.87 -2.27 -4.82
N ILE A 5 0.22 -3.01 -4.93
CA ILE A 5 0.79 -3.76 -3.80
C ILE A 5 2.10 -3.10 -3.41
N PHE A 6 2.18 -2.62 -2.16
CA PHE A 6 3.42 -2.09 -1.62
C PHE A 6 4.40 -3.20 -1.25
N ALA A 7 5.55 -3.24 -1.93
CA ALA A 7 6.57 -4.27 -1.77
C ALA A 7 8.01 -3.73 -1.75
N ALA A 8 8.21 -2.41 -1.73
CA ALA A 8 9.52 -1.76 -1.79
C ALA A 8 10.33 -1.79 -0.48
N GLY A 9 9.69 -2.16 0.65
CA GLY A 9 10.32 -2.12 1.98
C GLY A 9 11.48 -3.11 2.15
N ARG A 10 12.55 -2.69 2.82
CA ARG A 10 13.75 -3.51 3.06
C ARG A 10 13.55 -4.67 4.05
N GLY A 11 12.49 -4.63 4.87
CA GLY A 11 12.19 -5.70 5.82
C GLY A 11 13.24 -5.88 6.95
N GLU A 12 13.96 -4.83 7.33
CA GLU A 12 15.14 -4.87 8.22
C GLU A 12 14.92 -5.59 9.54
N ARG A 13 13.71 -5.49 10.10
CA ARG A 13 13.33 -6.18 11.35
C ARG A 13 13.28 -7.71 11.25
N MET A 14 13.26 -8.23 10.01
CA MET A 14 13.19 -9.68 9.74
C MET A 14 14.53 -10.28 9.29
N ARG A 15 15.63 -9.51 9.36
CA ARG A 15 16.97 -10.05 9.08
C ARG A 15 17.30 -11.22 10.01
N PRO A 16 18.00 -12.24 9.53
CA PRO A 16 18.67 -12.35 8.22
C PRO A 16 17.77 -12.83 7.07
N LEU A 17 16.49 -13.17 7.31
CA LEU A 17 15.60 -13.72 6.27
C LEU A 17 15.46 -12.77 5.05
N THR A 18 15.45 -11.46 5.31
CA THR A 18 15.29 -10.44 4.29
C THR A 18 16.58 -9.93 3.66
N ASP A 19 17.74 -10.51 4.03
CA ASP A 19 19.00 -10.17 3.37
C ASP A 19 19.05 -10.68 1.92
N THR A 20 18.37 -11.78 1.64
CA THR A 20 18.37 -12.45 0.33
C THR A 20 16.99 -12.58 -0.29
N THR A 21 15.90 -12.32 0.45
CA THR A 21 14.53 -12.48 -0.05
C THR A 21 13.68 -11.31 0.41
N PRO A 22 13.04 -10.54 -0.50
CA PRO A 22 12.11 -9.48 -0.12
C PRO A 22 11.01 -10.02 0.82
N LYS A 23 10.62 -9.24 1.85
CA LYS A 23 9.62 -9.67 2.83
C LYS A 23 8.32 -10.19 2.18
N PRO A 24 7.74 -9.55 1.14
CA PRO A 24 6.53 -10.07 0.49
C PRO A 24 6.73 -11.40 -0.25
N LEU A 25 7.97 -11.78 -0.56
CA LEU A 25 8.30 -13.07 -1.18
C LEU A 25 8.64 -14.17 -0.17
N LEU A 26 8.70 -13.88 1.14
CA LEU A 26 8.85 -14.92 2.16
C LEU A 26 7.61 -15.83 2.17
N GLU A 27 7.86 -17.12 2.31
CA GLU A 27 6.80 -18.11 2.25
C GLU A 27 5.96 -18.19 3.54
N VAL A 28 4.65 -18.16 3.34
CA VAL A 28 3.66 -18.44 4.38
C VAL A 28 2.77 -19.58 3.90
N ARG A 29 2.76 -20.70 4.61
CA ARG A 29 2.01 -21.90 4.24
C ARG A 29 2.33 -22.39 2.81
N GLY A 30 3.63 -22.44 2.47
CA GLY A 30 4.15 -23.01 1.23
C GLY A 30 3.97 -22.17 0.00
N LYS A 31 3.74 -20.85 0.13
CA LYS A 31 3.74 -19.90 -0.98
C LYS A 31 4.13 -18.50 -0.52
N PRO A 32 4.74 -17.66 -1.39
CA PRO A 32 5.06 -16.28 -1.08
C PRO A 32 3.86 -15.51 -0.52
N LEU A 33 4.09 -14.67 0.48
CA LEU A 33 3.03 -13.89 1.14
C LEU A 33 2.23 -13.04 0.13
N ILE A 34 2.90 -12.41 -0.82
CA ILE A 34 2.27 -11.60 -1.87
C ILE A 34 1.31 -12.41 -2.75
N VAL A 35 1.56 -13.71 -2.96
CA VAL A 35 0.72 -14.59 -3.79
C VAL A 35 -0.68 -14.77 -3.19
N TRP A 36 -0.82 -14.66 -1.87
CA TRP A 36 -2.13 -14.67 -1.23
C TRP A 36 -2.97 -13.46 -1.66
N HIS A 37 -2.36 -12.29 -1.78
CA HIS A 37 -3.03 -11.07 -2.28
C HIS A 37 -3.35 -11.19 -3.77
N LEU A 38 -2.40 -11.64 -4.61
CA LEU A 38 -2.63 -11.82 -6.04
C LEU A 38 -3.83 -12.72 -6.32
N LYS A 39 -3.95 -13.85 -5.59
CA LYS A 39 -5.11 -14.74 -5.72
C LYS A 39 -6.43 -14.09 -5.30
N LYS A 40 -6.44 -13.31 -4.22
CA LYS A 40 -7.64 -12.56 -3.80
C LYS A 40 -8.04 -11.50 -4.83
N LEU A 41 -7.06 -10.76 -5.36
CA LEU A 41 -7.28 -9.75 -6.40
C LEU A 41 -7.87 -10.37 -7.67
N ALA A 42 -7.31 -11.48 -8.13
CA ALA A 42 -7.83 -12.21 -9.29
C ALA A 42 -9.27 -12.70 -9.05
N ALA A 43 -9.55 -13.24 -7.86
CA ALA A 43 -10.88 -13.74 -7.49
C ALA A 43 -11.95 -12.63 -7.46
N MET A 44 -11.60 -11.40 -7.07
CA MET A 44 -12.52 -10.26 -7.11
C MET A 44 -12.66 -9.60 -8.50
N GLY A 45 -11.96 -10.13 -9.51
CA GLY A 45 -12.03 -9.67 -10.89
C GLY A 45 -11.07 -8.52 -11.24
N VAL A 46 -10.08 -8.21 -10.40
CA VAL A 46 -8.94 -7.35 -10.77
C VAL A 46 -8.15 -8.07 -11.87
N ARG A 47 -7.63 -7.30 -12.83
CA ARG A 47 -6.77 -7.83 -13.90
C ARG A 47 -5.40 -7.15 -13.94
N GLU A 48 -5.33 -5.88 -13.60
CA GLU A 48 -4.11 -5.08 -13.63
C GLU A 48 -3.61 -4.84 -12.20
N VAL A 49 -2.39 -5.26 -11.91
CA VAL A 49 -1.75 -5.09 -10.60
C VAL A 49 -0.42 -4.39 -10.78
N VAL A 50 -0.21 -3.30 -10.06
CA VAL A 50 1.07 -2.62 -9.95
C VAL A 50 1.74 -3.08 -8.66
N ILE A 51 2.99 -3.50 -8.73
CA ILE A 51 3.81 -3.86 -7.57
C ILE A 51 4.97 -2.87 -7.51
N ASN A 52 5.02 -2.02 -6.47
CA ASN A 52 6.21 -1.19 -6.29
C ASN A 52 7.33 -2.01 -5.67
N THR A 53 8.55 -1.81 -6.14
CA THR A 53 9.72 -2.57 -5.73
C THR A 53 10.93 -1.67 -5.59
N SER A 54 11.84 -2.00 -4.68
CA SER A 54 13.12 -1.33 -4.48
C SER A 54 14.18 -2.37 -4.08
N TRP A 55 14.21 -2.76 -2.82
CA TRP A 55 15.14 -3.77 -2.31
C TRP A 55 14.96 -5.11 -3.02
N LEU A 56 16.03 -5.62 -3.63
CA LEU A 56 16.03 -6.90 -4.38
C LEU A 56 14.94 -6.95 -5.46
N ALA A 57 14.68 -5.82 -6.15
CA ALA A 57 13.58 -5.66 -7.11
C ALA A 57 13.52 -6.77 -8.17
N ALA A 58 14.68 -7.25 -8.67
CA ALA A 58 14.75 -8.29 -9.69
C ALA A 58 14.11 -9.63 -9.26
N LYS A 59 14.04 -9.90 -7.96
CA LYS A 59 13.44 -11.14 -7.45
C LYS A 59 11.91 -11.21 -7.63
N PHE A 60 11.25 -10.09 -7.80
CA PHE A 60 9.80 -10.08 -8.01
C PHE A 60 9.41 -10.64 -9.37
N PRO A 61 9.93 -10.15 -10.52
CA PRO A 61 9.64 -10.77 -11.81
C PRO A 61 10.18 -12.21 -11.93
N GLU A 62 11.29 -12.57 -11.26
CA GLU A 62 11.75 -13.95 -11.18
C GLU A 62 10.74 -14.90 -10.51
N ALA A 63 10.06 -14.41 -9.45
CA ALA A 63 9.12 -15.22 -8.65
C ALA A 63 7.67 -15.17 -9.16
N LEU A 64 7.25 -14.08 -9.78
CA LEU A 64 5.84 -13.80 -10.12
C LEU A 64 5.57 -13.66 -11.61
N GLY A 65 6.64 -13.56 -12.43
CA GLY A 65 6.52 -13.36 -13.88
C GLY A 65 5.78 -12.07 -14.23
N ASP A 66 4.99 -12.14 -15.27
CA ASP A 66 4.08 -11.08 -15.74
C ASP A 66 2.67 -11.17 -15.09
N GLY A 67 2.46 -12.14 -14.21
CA GLY A 67 1.18 -12.38 -13.54
C GLY A 67 0.24 -13.35 -14.25
N SER A 68 0.57 -13.83 -15.44
CA SER A 68 -0.28 -14.75 -16.24
C SER A 68 -0.67 -16.01 -15.48
N ASP A 69 0.24 -16.57 -14.66
CA ASP A 69 0.00 -17.73 -13.82
C ASP A 69 -1.09 -17.49 -12.75
N PHE A 70 -1.40 -16.24 -12.46
CA PHE A 70 -2.46 -15.84 -11.52
C PHE A 70 -3.71 -15.32 -12.22
N GLY A 71 -3.73 -15.27 -13.56
CA GLY A 71 -4.78 -14.64 -14.36
C GLY A 71 -4.79 -13.12 -14.24
N LEU A 72 -3.62 -12.51 -13.99
CA LEU A 72 -3.38 -11.09 -13.83
C LEU A 72 -2.35 -10.58 -14.84
N ASN A 73 -2.28 -9.26 -15.02
CA ASN A 73 -1.16 -8.56 -15.64
C ASN A 73 -0.43 -7.77 -14.54
N ILE A 74 0.82 -8.11 -14.28
CA ILE A 74 1.63 -7.45 -13.25
C ILE A 74 2.55 -6.43 -13.93
N HIS A 75 2.51 -5.20 -13.42
CA HIS A 75 3.42 -4.11 -13.78
C HIS A 75 4.31 -3.79 -12.58
N TYR A 76 5.61 -3.70 -12.80
CA TYR A 76 6.57 -3.39 -11.74
C TYR A 76 6.93 -1.90 -11.76
N SER A 77 6.63 -1.21 -10.67
CA SER A 77 7.06 0.18 -10.42
C SER A 77 8.35 0.16 -9.61
N VAL A 78 9.48 0.28 -10.29
CA VAL A 78 10.82 0.17 -9.66
C VAL A 78 11.25 1.53 -9.14
N GLU A 79 11.39 1.65 -7.82
CA GLU A 79 11.71 2.91 -7.12
C GLU A 79 13.22 3.23 -7.06
N GLY A 80 14.07 2.32 -7.50
CA GLY A 80 15.53 2.43 -7.35
C GLY A 80 16.03 1.86 -6.00
N ASP A 81 17.24 2.29 -5.58
CA ASP A 81 17.93 1.72 -4.41
C ASP A 81 17.36 2.18 -3.06
N ILE A 82 16.68 3.32 -3.06
CA ILE A 82 16.08 3.93 -1.87
C ILE A 82 14.56 3.85 -2.00
N PRO A 83 13.86 3.16 -1.08
CA PRO A 83 12.40 3.17 -1.08
C PRO A 83 11.82 4.58 -0.92
N LEU A 84 10.81 4.91 -1.74
CA LEU A 84 10.18 6.24 -1.77
C LEU A 84 9.17 6.48 -0.63
N GLU A 85 9.06 5.56 0.30
CA GLU A 85 8.01 5.52 1.31
C GLU A 85 6.61 5.36 0.70
N THR A 86 5.56 5.47 1.52
CA THR A 86 4.20 5.11 1.06
C THR A 86 3.58 6.16 0.14
N GLY A 87 3.83 7.44 0.38
CA GLY A 87 3.30 8.53 -0.46
C GLY A 87 4.07 8.67 -1.76
N GLY A 88 5.42 8.71 -1.68
CA GLY A 88 6.27 8.77 -2.86
C GLY A 88 6.13 7.54 -3.75
N GLY A 89 6.06 6.33 -3.16
CA GLY A 89 5.83 5.09 -3.91
C GLY A 89 4.46 5.05 -4.59
N MET A 90 3.42 5.57 -3.94
CA MET A 90 2.10 5.74 -4.57
C MET A 90 2.17 6.72 -5.75
N LEU A 91 2.80 7.88 -5.56
CA LEU A 91 2.97 8.90 -6.59
C LEU A 91 3.73 8.35 -7.80
N HIS A 92 4.83 7.64 -7.56
CA HIS A 92 5.64 7.01 -8.61
C HIS A 92 4.88 5.94 -9.40
N ALA A 93 3.91 5.27 -8.78
CA ALA A 93 3.08 4.25 -9.41
C ALA A 93 1.88 4.82 -10.21
N LEU A 94 1.49 6.09 -10.02
CA LEU A 94 0.31 6.69 -10.67
C LEU A 94 0.29 6.55 -12.20
N PRO A 95 1.39 6.72 -12.95
CA PRO A 95 1.38 6.54 -14.40
C PRO A 95 0.92 5.15 -14.85
N LEU A 96 1.13 4.11 -14.02
CA LEU A 96 0.68 2.75 -14.27
C LEU A 96 -0.75 2.50 -13.77
N LEU A 97 -1.16 3.20 -12.71
CA LEU A 97 -2.50 3.08 -12.11
C LEU A 97 -3.56 3.83 -12.93
N GLY A 98 -3.25 5.01 -13.43
CA GLY A 98 -4.19 5.89 -14.12
C GLY A 98 -5.04 6.73 -13.16
N ASP A 99 -6.18 7.23 -13.63
CA ASP A 99 -6.99 8.25 -12.94
C ASP A 99 -8.16 7.68 -12.14
N GLU A 100 -8.43 6.38 -12.27
CA GLU A 100 -9.53 5.69 -11.60
C GLU A 100 -9.14 5.23 -10.18
N PRO A 101 -10.10 5.11 -9.26
CA PRO A 101 -9.83 4.53 -7.94
C PRO A 101 -9.17 3.15 -8.03
N PHE A 102 -8.22 2.90 -7.14
CA PHE A 102 -7.48 1.66 -7.07
C PHE A 102 -7.46 1.08 -5.65
N LEU A 103 -7.36 -0.24 -5.58
CA LEU A 103 -7.16 -0.95 -4.32
C LEU A 103 -5.66 -0.97 -3.97
N LEU A 104 -5.32 -0.53 -2.77
CA LEU A 104 -3.96 -0.61 -2.23
C LEU A 104 -3.89 -1.72 -1.18
N VAL A 105 -2.82 -2.50 -1.23
CA VAL A 105 -2.52 -3.56 -0.25
C VAL A 105 -1.05 -3.52 0.12
N ASN A 106 -0.74 -3.50 1.42
CA ASN A 106 0.62 -3.73 1.88
C ASN A 106 1.01 -5.20 1.65
N GLY A 107 2.03 -5.46 0.85
CA GLY A 107 2.45 -6.80 0.46
C GLY A 107 3.00 -7.66 1.60
N ASP A 108 3.24 -7.07 2.77
CA ASP A 108 3.77 -7.72 3.96
C ASP A 108 2.71 -8.02 5.04
N VAL A 109 1.42 -7.79 4.72
CA VAL A 109 0.28 -8.11 5.58
C VAL A 109 -0.34 -9.44 5.15
N PHE A 110 -0.71 -10.29 6.09
CA PHE A 110 -1.60 -11.43 5.85
C PHE A 110 -2.99 -11.10 6.38
N SER A 111 -4.01 -11.23 5.54
CA SER A 111 -5.39 -10.91 5.90
C SER A 111 -6.35 -11.94 5.33
N ASP A 112 -7.41 -12.27 6.07
CA ASP A 112 -8.55 -13.08 5.63
C ASP A 112 -9.72 -12.26 5.09
N VAL A 113 -9.61 -10.92 5.12
CA VAL A 113 -10.64 -10.01 4.59
C VAL A 113 -10.95 -10.34 3.14
N ASP A 114 -12.23 -10.40 2.83
CA ASP A 114 -12.73 -10.48 1.46
C ASP A 114 -12.68 -9.10 0.80
N PHE A 115 -11.76 -8.93 -0.15
CA PHE A 115 -11.59 -7.66 -0.87
C PHE A 115 -12.81 -7.26 -1.71
N ALA A 116 -13.67 -8.20 -2.08
CA ALA A 116 -14.92 -7.91 -2.81
C ALA A 116 -15.92 -7.09 -1.98
N ARG A 117 -15.75 -7.04 -0.64
CA ARG A 117 -16.58 -6.22 0.25
C ARG A 117 -16.13 -4.76 0.33
N LEU A 118 -14.94 -4.44 -0.15
CA LEU A 118 -14.48 -3.06 -0.21
C LEU A 118 -15.22 -2.29 -1.33
N PRO A 119 -15.54 -1.00 -1.13
CA PRO A 119 -16.19 -0.20 -2.16
C PRO A 119 -15.26 -0.06 -3.38
N ARG A 120 -15.82 -0.08 -4.58
CA ARG A 120 -15.05 0.25 -5.79
C ARG A 120 -14.80 1.74 -5.93
N GLU A 121 -15.70 2.55 -5.36
CA GLU A 121 -15.66 4.00 -5.30
C GLU A 121 -15.69 4.42 -3.84
N PRO A 122 -14.63 5.00 -3.28
CA PRO A 122 -14.68 5.55 -1.93
C PRO A 122 -15.54 6.83 -1.92
N GLU A 123 -16.29 7.07 -0.85
CA GLU A 123 -17.10 8.29 -0.69
C GLU A 123 -16.22 9.55 -0.64
N GLY A 124 -15.07 9.46 0.03
CA GLY A 124 -14.06 10.52 0.08
C GLY A 124 -12.86 10.20 -0.83
N MET A 125 -11.69 10.69 -0.46
CA MET A 125 -10.42 10.44 -1.18
C MET A 125 -9.87 9.03 -0.95
N ALA A 126 -10.25 8.41 0.18
CA ALA A 126 -9.88 7.03 0.47
C ALA A 126 -10.92 6.34 1.36
N HIS A 127 -10.98 5.01 1.25
CA HIS A 127 -11.67 4.12 2.18
C HIS A 127 -10.62 3.17 2.77
N LEU A 128 -10.38 3.26 4.08
CA LEU A 128 -9.32 2.51 4.76
C LEU A 128 -9.92 1.36 5.58
N LEU A 129 -9.32 0.19 5.50
CA LEU A 129 -9.64 -0.90 6.41
C LEU A 129 -8.93 -0.66 7.74
N MET A 130 -9.72 -0.50 8.80
CA MET A 130 -9.23 -0.30 10.16
C MET A 130 -9.40 -1.58 10.97
N VAL A 131 -8.45 -1.84 11.86
CA VAL A 131 -8.48 -2.97 12.80
C VAL A 131 -8.17 -2.48 14.20
N ASP A 132 -8.50 -3.29 15.20
CA ASP A 132 -8.12 -3.01 16.58
C ASP A 132 -6.61 -2.81 16.70
N ARG A 133 -6.23 -1.90 17.57
CA ARG A 133 -4.82 -1.62 17.81
C ARG A 133 -4.13 -2.85 18.41
N PRO A 134 -3.10 -3.40 17.73
CA PRO A 134 -2.32 -4.50 18.28
C PRO A 134 -1.67 -4.13 19.63
N PRO A 135 -1.54 -5.07 20.57
CA PRO A 135 -0.98 -4.79 21.91
C PRO A 135 0.42 -4.16 21.87
N GLU A 136 1.21 -4.48 20.84
CA GLU A 136 2.59 -4.00 20.67
C GLU A 136 2.67 -2.54 20.24
N LYS A 137 1.57 -1.98 19.67
CA LYS A 137 1.49 -0.59 19.27
C LYS A 137 1.08 0.27 20.46
N SER A 138 1.88 1.27 20.80
CA SER A 138 1.57 2.24 21.86
C SER A 138 0.40 3.18 21.50
N ARG A 139 0.21 3.46 20.18
CA ARG A 139 -0.83 4.34 19.63
C ARG A 139 -1.47 3.71 18.41
N GLY A 140 -2.79 3.96 18.22
CA GLY A 140 -3.46 3.73 16.96
C GLY A 140 -3.10 4.82 15.93
N ASP A 141 -3.59 4.66 14.72
CA ASP A 141 -3.32 5.58 13.62
C ASP A 141 -4.43 6.63 13.49
N PHE A 142 -5.71 6.20 13.52
CA PHE A 142 -6.90 7.03 13.33
C PHE A 142 -8.07 6.52 14.16
N SER A 143 -8.98 7.40 14.56
CA SER A 143 -10.28 7.03 15.11
C SER A 143 -11.38 7.13 14.04
N ILE A 144 -12.58 6.63 14.37
CA ILE A 144 -13.75 6.66 13.47
C ILE A 144 -14.87 7.37 14.22
N ASP A 145 -15.52 8.35 13.60
CA ASP A 145 -16.70 9.02 14.14
C ASP A 145 -17.99 8.21 13.92
N GLY A 146 -19.13 8.78 14.37
CA GLY A 146 -20.44 8.13 14.25
C GLY A 146 -20.93 7.92 12.82
N ASP A 147 -20.38 8.64 11.85
CA ASP A 147 -20.73 8.57 10.43
C ASP A 147 -19.73 7.70 9.63
N GLY A 148 -18.75 7.09 10.31
CA GLY A 148 -17.73 6.25 9.68
C GLY A 148 -16.55 7.02 9.08
N LYS A 149 -16.43 8.33 9.33
CA LYS A 149 -15.30 9.13 8.86
C LYS A 149 -14.11 8.99 9.80
N LEU A 150 -12.92 9.01 9.20
CA LEU A 150 -11.67 8.97 9.95
C LEU A 150 -11.33 10.33 10.56
N LEU A 151 -10.85 10.28 11.79
CA LEU A 151 -10.35 11.42 12.56
C LEU A 151 -8.88 11.19 12.93
N ASP A 152 -8.10 12.28 12.96
CA ASP A 152 -6.69 12.24 13.33
C ASP A 152 -6.53 12.02 14.86
N GLY A 153 -6.07 10.83 15.24
CA GLY A 153 -5.84 10.47 16.63
C GLY A 153 -7.11 10.06 17.41
N GLY A 154 -7.12 10.30 18.73
CA GLY A 154 -8.19 9.96 19.67
C GLY A 154 -7.85 8.78 20.57
N ASP A 155 -8.56 8.67 21.73
CA ASP A 155 -8.30 7.66 22.75
C ASP A 155 -8.60 6.23 22.27
N ASN A 156 -9.55 6.08 21.35
CA ASN A 156 -9.96 4.82 20.73
C ASN A 156 -9.40 4.64 19.31
N ALA A 157 -8.20 5.18 19.06
CA ALA A 157 -7.61 5.09 17.74
C ALA A 157 -7.31 3.63 17.33
N LEU A 158 -7.81 3.26 16.16
CA LEU A 158 -7.60 1.99 15.48
C LEU A 158 -6.30 2.01 14.70
N THR A 159 -5.89 0.85 14.18
CA THR A 159 -4.73 0.73 13.31
C THR A 159 -5.17 0.54 11.87
N TYR A 160 -4.55 1.27 10.95
CA TYR A 160 -4.70 1.04 9.52
C TYR A 160 -4.10 -0.32 9.15
N ALA A 161 -4.92 -1.19 8.56
CA ALA A 161 -4.52 -2.57 8.22
C ALA A 161 -3.59 -2.66 6.98
N GLY A 162 -3.27 -1.52 6.35
CA GLY A 162 -2.51 -1.53 5.10
C GLY A 162 -3.32 -1.99 3.89
N ILE A 163 -4.64 -1.88 3.95
CA ILE A 163 -5.58 -2.23 2.88
C ILE A 163 -6.60 -1.10 2.75
N GLY A 164 -6.79 -0.57 1.54
CA GLY A 164 -7.76 0.50 1.32
C GLY A 164 -7.96 0.81 -0.15
N VAL A 165 -9.05 1.50 -0.47
CA VAL A 165 -9.34 2.01 -1.82
C VAL A 165 -9.04 3.50 -1.85
N TYR A 166 -8.32 3.94 -2.84
CA TYR A 166 -7.83 5.32 -2.95
C TYR A 166 -8.20 5.93 -4.30
N ARG A 167 -8.54 7.22 -4.29
CA ARG A 167 -8.55 8.02 -5.51
C ARG A 167 -7.14 8.56 -5.78
N PRO A 168 -6.64 8.54 -7.03
CA PRO A 168 -5.34 9.15 -7.37
C PRO A 168 -5.22 10.62 -6.94
N GLN A 169 -6.35 11.34 -6.97
CA GLN A 169 -6.46 12.75 -6.60
C GLN A 169 -6.08 13.04 -5.13
N ILE A 170 -6.01 12.01 -4.27
CA ILE A 170 -5.55 12.16 -2.88
C ILE A 170 -4.16 12.77 -2.80
N LEU A 171 -3.32 12.55 -3.82
CA LEU A 171 -1.98 13.13 -3.90
C LEU A 171 -1.96 14.55 -4.51
N GLY A 172 -3.13 15.09 -4.92
CA GLY A 172 -3.20 16.48 -5.36
C GLY A 172 -2.73 17.44 -4.28
N GLY A 173 -1.79 18.36 -4.63
CA GLY A 173 -1.25 19.33 -3.67
C GLY A 173 -0.36 18.74 -2.58
N TRP A 174 0.18 17.55 -2.77
CA TRP A 174 1.05 16.90 -1.78
C TRP A 174 2.24 17.77 -1.34
N HIS A 175 2.79 18.60 -2.23
CA HIS A 175 3.89 19.53 -1.91
C HIS A 175 3.51 20.49 -0.77
N ASP A 176 2.27 21.01 -0.78
CA ASP A 176 1.82 21.96 0.24
C ASP A 176 1.68 21.29 1.62
N VAL A 177 1.42 19.99 1.64
CA VAL A 177 1.28 19.20 2.88
C VAL A 177 2.62 18.73 3.40
N ILE A 178 3.51 18.26 2.54
CA ILE A 178 4.80 17.68 2.90
C ILE A 178 5.86 18.77 3.09
N GLY A 179 5.77 19.87 2.31
CA GLY A 179 6.73 20.96 2.37
C GLY A 179 8.16 20.49 2.08
N ASP A 180 9.12 21.03 2.83
CA ASP A 180 10.55 20.72 2.73
C ASP A 180 10.98 19.54 3.63
N ALA A 181 10.09 18.58 3.91
CA ALA A 181 10.46 17.40 4.68
C ALA A 181 11.58 16.60 3.98
N ASP A 182 12.32 15.82 4.77
CA ASP A 182 13.43 15.00 4.24
C ASP A 182 12.95 14.08 3.11
N GLY A 183 13.60 14.19 1.96
CA GLY A 183 13.27 13.44 0.74
C GLY A 183 12.17 14.06 -0.13
N ALA A 184 11.44 15.10 0.34
CA ALA A 184 10.35 15.71 -0.45
C ALA A 184 10.86 16.34 -1.76
N ASN A 185 12.09 16.84 -1.75
CA ASN A 185 12.76 17.47 -2.91
C ASN A 185 13.69 16.49 -3.66
N ASP A 186 13.67 15.20 -3.32
CA ASP A 186 14.40 14.16 -4.08
C ASP A 186 13.75 13.97 -5.47
N ASP A 187 14.46 13.34 -6.39
CA ASP A 187 13.94 12.95 -7.69
C ASP A 187 14.20 11.44 -7.91
N PRO A 188 13.18 10.58 -7.81
CA PRO A 188 11.78 10.86 -7.45
C PRO A 188 11.59 11.22 -5.96
N PRO A 189 10.51 11.96 -5.60
CA PRO A 189 10.28 12.42 -4.25
C PRO A 189 9.93 11.29 -3.28
N ARG A 190 10.43 11.38 -2.04
CA ARG A 190 10.28 10.39 -0.99
C ARG A 190 9.54 10.98 0.21
N PHE A 191 8.33 10.47 0.50
CA PHE A 191 7.51 10.92 1.63
C PHE A 191 6.45 9.89 2.05
N PRO A 192 6.00 9.92 3.32
CA PRO A 192 4.93 9.04 3.80
C PRO A 192 3.54 9.54 3.40
N ILE A 193 2.57 8.64 3.21
CA ILE A 193 1.18 9.00 2.89
C ILE A 193 0.42 9.56 4.10
N ALA A 194 0.82 9.24 5.33
CA ALA A 194 0.07 9.58 6.53
C ALA A 194 -0.20 11.09 6.73
N PRO A 195 0.75 12.02 6.47
CA PRO A 195 0.45 13.46 6.51
C PRO A 195 -0.63 13.88 5.51
N ILE A 196 -0.64 13.28 4.31
CA ILE A 196 -1.64 13.55 3.28
C ILE A 196 -3.03 13.10 3.76
N LEU A 197 -3.15 11.89 4.31
CA LEU A 197 -4.39 11.39 4.89
C LEU A 197 -4.91 12.34 5.98
N ARG A 198 -4.03 12.80 6.89
CA ARG A 198 -4.39 13.76 7.94
C ARG A 198 -4.84 15.11 7.41
N ALA A 199 -4.23 15.59 6.32
CA ALA A 199 -4.66 16.83 5.69
C ALA A 199 -6.10 16.71 5.15
N TRP A 200 -6.42 15.62 4.46
CA TRP A 200 -7.77 15.36 3.94
C TRP A 200 -8.83 15.15 5.05
N MET A 201 -8.46 14.62 6.22
CA MET A 201 -9.38 14.47 7.36
C MET A 201 -9.82 15.82 7.97
N ARG A 202 -9.09 16.90 7.69
CA ARG A 202 -9.36 18.26 8.22
C ARG A 202 -10.20 19.12 7.28
N MET A 203 -10.47 18.62 6.07
CA MET A 203 -11.30 19.27 5.05
C MET A 203 -12.77 18.82 5.15
#